data_a1305bb0b58baba73907f39b9fe64547
#
_entry.id   a1305bb0b58baba73907f39b9fe64547
#
_cell.length_a   1.000
_cell.length_b   1.000
_cell.length_c   1.000
_cell.angle_alpha   90.00
_cell.angle_beta   90.00
_cell.angle_gamma   90.00
#
_symmetry.space_group_name_H-M   'P 1'
#
loop_
_entity.id
_entity.type
_entity.pdbx_description
1 polymer ?
#
loop_
_entity_poly.entity_id
_entity_poly.type
_entity_poly.pdbx_seq_one_letter_code
_entity_poly.pdbx_strand_id
1 'polypeptide(L)'
;MSEIRETGVGYTYHVSTRCVDQTYLLHKAELKEIVLQVVEKAKKKYKFSCFCFTIMDNHVHIIIQTPEVDNISLIMQVINKNIATKCNKELHRTGHFWGARFHSTLIESEEQLINTLVYLNLNPVKAGLVYDPKDWAWSSYNTYINDSLQDKITDLPPCFTGEDDIQMSQEYYQNLVLERRQEIIINFLFEQGFIKEDTIINSQEKVLQLLELYQKIQSQKWTDSITKRRTPEEFL
;
A
#
# COMPACT_ATOMS: atom_id res chain seq x y z
N MET A 1 15.14 -1.63 22.94
CA MET A 1 14.83 -0.19 23.15
C MET A 1 13.92 0.24 22.03
N SER A 2 12.79 0.90 22.31
CA SER A 2 11.96 1.46 21.25
C SER A 2 12.69 2.67 20.69
N GLU A 3 12.98 2.69 19.40
CA GLU A 3 13.48 3.88 18.72
C GLU A 3 12.61 5.10 19.05
N ILE A 4 13.25 6.20 19.43
CA ILE A 4 12.57 7.47 19.66
C ILE A 4 12.13 7.94 18.27
N ARG A 5 10.82 8.10 18.07
CA ARG A 5 10.30 8.65 16.82
C ARG A 5 10.60 10.14 16.76
N GLU A 6 11.22 10.56 15.67
CA GLU A 6 11.23 11.98 15.36
C GLU A 6 9.80 12.44 15.08
N THR A 7 9.37 13.48 15.74
CA THR A 7 8.05 14.08 15.59
C THR A 7 8.21 15.57 15.33
N GLY A 8 7.52 16.08 14.32
CA GLY A 8 7.59 17.48 13.93
C GLY A 8 6.37 17.93 13.17
N VAL A 9 6.23 19.22 13.07
CA VAL A 9 5.19 19.92 12.32
C VAL A 9 5.53 19.89 10.84
N GLY A 10 4.56 19.54 10.00
CA GLY A 10 4.74 19.46 8.56
C GLY A 10 5.61 18.28 8.08
N TYR A 11 6.02 17.39 9.00
CA TYR A 11 6.81 16.23 8.65
C TYR A 11 5.96 15.20 7.90
N THR A 12 6.56 14.61 6.86
CA THR A 12 5.93 13.54 6.07
C THR A 12 6.46 12.19 6.53
N TYR A 13 5.53 11.26 6.79
CA TYR A 13 5.87 9.92 7.26
C TYR A 13 5.26 8.86 6.37
N HIS A 14 6.03 7.84 6.04
CA HIS A 14 5.50 6.55 5.67
C HIS A 14 5.16 5.77 6.94
N VAL A 15 3.91 5.43 7.11
CA VAL A 15 3.42 4.64 8.26
C VAL A 15 2.93 3.29 7.78
N SER A 16 3.24 2.24 8.55
CA SER A 16 2.69 0.91 8.32
C SER A 16 2.20 0.28 9.62
N THR A 17 1.14 -0.51 9.50
CA THR A 17 0.59 -1.29 10.61
C THR A 17 0.16 -2.67 10.10
N ARG A 18 0.45 -3.72 10.85
CA ARG A 18 0.23 -5.10 10.43
C ARG A 18 -0.65 -5.84 11.43
N CYS A 19 -1.55 -6.69 10.93
CA CYS A 19 -2.42 -7.53 11.74
C CYS A 19 -1.61 -8.51 12.59
N VAL A 20 -2.20 -8.90 13.72
CA VAL A 20 -1.61 -9.87 14.65
C VAL A 20 -1.26 -11.17 13.91
N ASP A 21 -0.11 -11.75 14.24
CA ASP A 21 0.41 -12.99 13.64
C ASP A 21 0.39 -13.00 12.11
N GLN A 22 0.45 -11.82 11.49
CA GLN A 22 0.36 -11.61 10.05
C GLN A 22 -0.93 -12.18 9.41
N THR A 23 -1.96 -12.41 10.22
CA THR A 23 -3.26 -12.95 9.77
C THR A 23 -3.93 -12.00 8.78
N TYR A 24 -4.67 -12.56 7.83
CA TYR A 24 -5.33 -11.83 6.75
C TYR A 24 -6.68 -11.22 7.19
N LEU A 25 -6.67 -10.49 8.31
CA LEU A 25 -7.89 -9.93 8.89
C LEU A 25 -8.57 -8.87 8.01
N LEU A 26 -7.86 -8.32 7.03
CA LEU A 26 -8.38 -7.31 6.10
C LEU A 26 -8.70 -7.88 4.70
N HIS A 27 -8.83 -9.21 4.55
CA HIS A 27 -9.04 -9.84 3.24
C HIS A 27 -10.39 -9.50 2.59
N LYS A 28 -11.43 -9.19 3.38
CA LYS A 28 -12.75 -8.83 2.88
C LYS A 28 -12.84 -7.35 2.48
N ALA A 29 -13.60 -7.08 1.42
CA ALA A 29 -13.84 -5.72 0.93
C ALA A 29 -14.45 -4.80 2.00
N GLU A 30 -15.40 -5.32 2.78
CA GLU A 30 -16.10 -4.57 3.83
C GLU A 30 -15.14 -4.09 4.92
N LEU A 31 -14.10 -4.87 5.22
CA LEU A 31 -13.09 -4.50 6.22
C LEU A 31 -12.14 -3.43 5.69
N LYS A 32 -11.77 -3.51 4.40
CA LYS A 32 -10.98 -2.46 3.73
C LYS A 32 -11.77 -1.15 3.66
N GLU A 33 -13.07 -1.23 3.40
CA GLU A 33 -13.96 -0.06 3.43
C GLU A 33 -14.02 0.59 4.82
N ILE A 34 -14.05 -0.21 5.90
CA ILE A 34 -13.95 0.29 7.28
C ILE A 34 -12.65 1.06 7.48
N VAL A 35 -11.53 0.58 6.94
CA VAL A 35 -10.23 1.27 7.04
C VAL A 35 -10.31 2.64 6.36
N LEU A 36 -10.82 2.70 5.12
CA LEU A 36 -10.98 3.96 4.37
C LEU A 36 -11.84 4.97 5.14
N GLN A 37 -13.00 4.56 5.63
CA GLN A 37 -13.89 5.41 6.42
C GLN A 37 -13.26 5.93 7.72
N VAL A 38 -12.42 5.11 8.37
CA VAL A 38 -11.71 5.53 9.58
C VAL A 38 -10.64 6.56 9.25
N VAL A 39 -9.87 6.34 8.20
CA VAL A 39 -8.82 7.28 7.75
C VAL A 39 -9.45 8.60 7.31
N GLU A 40 -10.53 8.57 6.53
CA GLU A 40 -11.26 9.78 6.10
C GLU A 40 -11.76 10.61 7.30
N LYS A 41 -12.37 9.95 8.30
CA LYS A 41 -12.83 10.62 9.52
C LYS A 41 -11.70 11.20 10.35
N ALA A 42 -10.59 10.47 10.46
CA ALA A 42 -9.40 10.95 11.16
C ALA A 42 -8.78 12.15 10.44
N LYS A 43 -8.67 12.10 9.10
CA LYS A 43 -8.18 13.21 8.26
C LYS A 43 -9.00 14.48 8.48
N LYS A 44 -10.35 14.38 8.43
CA LYS A 44 -11.23 15.50 8.69
C LYS A 44 -11.06 16.10 10.09
N LYS A 45 -10.84 15.25 11.10
CA LYS A 45 -10.69 15.70 12.49
C LYS A 45 -9.33 16.31 12.78
N TYR A 46 -8.26 15.68 12.32
CA TYR A 46 -6.88 16.04 12.67
C TYR A 46 -6.18 16.87 11.59
N LYS A 47 -6.85 17.11 10.44
CA LYS A 47 -6.37 17.99 9.38
C LYS A 47 -4.98 17.63 8.81
N PHE A 48 -4.60 16.36 8.84
CA PHE A 48 -3.38 15.91 8.18
C PHE A 48 -3.59 15.73 6.67
N SER A 49 -2.52 15.84 5.89
CA SER A 49 -2.53 15.46 4.48
C SER A 49 -2.21 13.97 4.34
N CYS A 50 -2.94 13.28 3.48
CA CYS A 50 -2.71 11.88 3.14
C CYS A 50 -2.29 11.79 1.69
N PHE A 51 -0.99 11.60 1.43
CA PHE A 51 -0.47 11.55 0.07
C PHE A 51 -0.66 10.18 -0.58
N CYS A 52 -0.69 9.10 0.18
CA CYS A 52 -0.88 7.76 -0.37
C CYS A 52 -1.45 6.83 0.69
N PHE A 53 -2.25 5.87 0.25
CA PHE A 53 -2.59 4.69 1.05
C PHE A 53 -2.56 3.43 0.19
N THR A 54 -2.28 2.30 0.82
CA THR A 54 -2.46 0.96 0.24
C THR A 54 -2.89 0.00 1.35
N ILE A 55 -4.10 -0.56 1.20
CA ILE A 55 -4.68 -1.50 2.16
C ILE A 55 -4.52 -2.90 1.60
N MET A 56 -3.64 -3.68 2.23
CA MET A 56 -3.40 -5.08 1.92
C MET A 56 -4.30 -5.98 2.77
N ASP A 57 -4.27 -7.28 2.52
CA ASP A 57 -5.10 -8.24 3.27
C ASP A 57 -4.72 -8.38 4.75
N ASN A 58 -3.49 -8.03 5.13
CA ASN A 58 -2.99 -8.17 6.49
C ASN A 58 -2.20 -6.97 7.03
N HIS A 59 -2.10 -5.90 6.27
CA HIS A 59 -1.43 -4.67 6.69
C HIS A 59 -1.91 -3.46 5.90
N VAL A 60 -1.63 -2.29 6.43
CA VAL A 60 -1.97 -1.01 5.82
C VAL A 60 -0.72 -0.15 5.75
N HIS A 61 -0.52 0.50 4.61
CA HIS A 61 0.48 1.55 4.41
C HIS A 61 -0.21 2.88 4.16
N ILE A 62 0.31 3.95 4.76
CA ILE A 62 -0.19 5.32 4.53
C ILE A 62 1.01 6.27 4.50
N ILE A 63 1.00 7.27 3.62
CA ILE A 63 1.90 8.43 3.68
C ILE A 63 1.09 9.59 4.25
N ILE A 64 1.52 10.09 5.39
CA ILE A 64 0.85 11.16 6.14
C ILE A 64 1.82 12.32 6.32
N GLN A 65 1.38 13.54 5.96
CA GLN A 65 2.04 14.77 6.40
C GLN A 65 1.26 15.34 7.59
N THR A 66 1.98 15.54 8.70
CA THR A 66 1.37 16.01 9.94
C THR A 66 1.06 17.51 9.90
N PRO A 67 -0.11 17.94 10.46
CA PRO A 67 -0.42 19.34 10.62
C PRO A 67 0.40 19.99 11.73
N GLU A 68 0.24 21.31 11.89
CA GLU A 68 1.02 22.11 12.85
C GLU A 68 0.85 21.72 14.32
N VAL A 69 -0.26 21.11 14.70
CA VAL A 69 -0.62 20.88 16.12
C VAL A 69 -0.54 19.43 16.53
N ASP A 70 -0.88 18.49 15.63
CA ASP A 70 -0.98 17.08 15.95
C ASP A 70 0.26 16.28 15.50
N ASN A 71 0.68 15.35 16.32
CA ASN A 71 1.78 14.46 15.98
C ASN A 71 1.30 13.13 15.40
N ILE A 72 2.15 12.47 14.66
CA ILE A 72 1.87 11.19 14.01
C ILE A 72 1.43 10.09 14.99
N SER A 73 1.94 10.12 16.24
CA SER A 73 1.60 9.13 17.26
C SER A 73 0.14 9.22 17.68
N LEU A 74 -0.39 10.43 17.87
CA LEU A 74 -1.79 10.66 18.21
C LEU A 74 -2.72 10.27 17.06
N ILE A 75 -2.38 10.71 15.83
CA ILE A 75 -3.15 10.39 14.62
C ILE A 75 -3.26 8.88 14.46
N MET A 76 -2.14 8.17 14.49
CA MET A 76 -2.11 6.72 14.30
C MET A 76 -2.74 5.94 15.45
N GLN A 77 -2.63 6.42 16.70
CA GLN A 77 -3.33 5.83 17.83
C GLN A 77 -4.85 5.81 17.59
N VAL A 78 -5.39 6.94 17.13
CA VAL A 78 -6.84 7.06 16.87
C VAL A 78 -7.24 6.20 15.67
N ILE A 79 -6.49 6.24 14.57
CA ILE A 79 -6.76 5.42 13.38
C ILE A 79 -6.75 3.94 13.76
N ASN A 80 -5.66 3.44 14.35
CA ASN A 80 -5.50 2.02 14.66
C ASN A 80 -6.53 1.51 15.67
N LYS A 81 -6.84 2.30 16.72
CA LYS A 81 -7.88 1.96 17.70
C LYS A 81 -9.25 1.82 17.02
N ASN A 82 -9.63 2.77 16.17
CA ASN A 82 -10.94 2.75 15.53
C ASN A 82 -11.05 1.61 14.50
N ILE A 83 -10.01 1.34 13.71
CA ILE A 83 -9.97 0.19 12.80
C ILE A 83 -10.15 -1.10 13.60
N ALA A 84 -9.31 -1.31 14.63
CA ALA A 84 -9.37 -2.52 15.46
C ALA A 84 -10.75 -2.74 16.07
N THR A 85 -11.37 -1.69 16.63
CA THR A 85 -12.69 -1.77 17.25
C THR A 85 -13.77 -2.15 16.24
N LYS A 86 -13.79 -1.50 15.08
CA LYS A 86 -14.83 -1.72 14.08
C LYS A 86 -14.65 -3.05 13.34
N CYS A 87 -13.40 -3.39 12.95
CA CYS A 87 -13.13 -4.64 12.27
C CYS A 87 -13.33 -5.85 13.19
N ASN A 88 -12.94 -5.78 14.46
CA ASN A 88 -13.23 -6.86 15.42
C ASN A 88 -14.75 -7.05 15.61
N LYS A 89 -15.53 -5.96 15.65
CA LYS A 89 -16.99 -6.04 15.71
C LYS A 89 -17.56 -6.72 14.47
N GLU A 90 -17.12 -6.33 13.27
CA GLU A 90 -17.56 -6.91 12.00
C GLU A 90 -17.20 -8.40 11.86
N LEU A 91 -16.03 -8.77 12.37
CA LEU A 91 -15.54 -10.15 12.38
C LEU A 91 -16.10 -10.99 13.56
N HIS A 92 -16.95 -10.43 14.43
CA HIS A 92 -17.46 -11.06 15.65
C HIS A 92 -16.33 -11.66 16.52
N ARG A 93 -15.17 -10.99 16.59
CA ARG A 93 -14.00 -11.46 17.33
C ARG A 93 -13.58 -10.50 18.44
N THR A 94 -12.82 -11.02 19.40
CA THR A 94 -12.18 -10.27 20.48
C THR A 94 -10.65 -10.38 20.39
N GLY A 95 -9.93 -9.60 21.19
CA GLY A 95 -8.47 -9.63 21.26
C GLY A 95 -7.79 -8.63 20.34
N HIS A 96 -6.46 -8.78 20.21
CA HIS A 96 -5.63 -7.86 19.43
C HIS A 96 -5.93 -7.97 17.93
N PHE A 97 -6.12 -6.82 17.29
CA PHE A 97 -6.24 -6.73 15.84
C PHE A 97 -4.87 -6.50 15.18
N TRP A 98 -4.09 -5.61 15.77
CA TRP A 98 -2.73 -5.29 15.33
C TRP A 98 -1.69 -6.07 16.14
N GLY A 99 -0.65 -6.58 15.47
CA GLY A 99 0.40 -7.38 16.10
C GLY A 99 1.39 -6.56 16.92
N ALA A 100 1.57 -5.30 16.53
CA ALA A 100 2.47 -4.37 17.22
C ALA A 100 1.99 -2.93 17.07
N ARG A 101 2.75 -1.99 17.66
CA ARG A 101 2.60 -0.58 17.33
C ARG A 101 2.92 -0.35 15.86
N PHE A 102 2.35 0.71 15.27
CA PHE A 102 2.69 1.09 13.91
C PHE A 102 4.18 1.41 13.76
N HIS A 103 4.74 1.13 12.63
CA HIS A 103 6.06 1.58 12.21
C HIS A 103 5.92 2.90 11.47
N SER A 104 6.88 3.83 11.64
CA SER A 104 6.92 5.09 10.90
C SER A 104 8.35 5.39 10.47
N THR A 105 8.52 5.79 9.23
CA THR A 105 9.78 6.28 8.66
C THR A 105 9.57 7.72 8.21
N LEU A 106 10.44 8.62 8.61
CA LEU A 106 10.44 10.00 8.12
C LEU A 106 10.83 10.02 6.64
N ILE A 107 10.13 10.82 5.86
CA ILE A 107 10.44 11.09 4.46
C ILE A 107 11.08 12.48 4.41
N GLU A 108 12.37 12.53 4.08
CA GLU A 108 13.21 13.71 4.22
C GLU A 108 13.45 14.44 2.88
N SER A 109 13.12 13.79 1.76
CA SER A 109 13.29 14.37 0.43
C SER A 109 12.13 14.03 -0.50
N GLU A 110 11.97 14.85 -1.52
CA GLU A 110 10.99 14.63 -2.58
C GLU A 110 11.26 13.33 -3.34
N GLU A 111 12.53 13.05 -3.66
CA GLU A 111 12.91 11.79 -4.29
C GLU A 111 12.50 10.58 -3.44
N GLN A 112 12.70 10.64 -2.12
CA GLN A 112 12.26 9.59 -1.20
C GLN A 112 10.73 9.48 -1.18
N LEU A 113 10.02 10.60 -1.25
CA LEU A 113 8.55 10.61 -1.35
C LEU A 113 8.08 9.89 -2.60
N ILE A 114 8.61 10.25 -3.76
CA ILE A 114 8.27 9.63 -5.06
C ILE A 114 8.55 8.13 -5.03
N ASN A 115 9.73 7.72 -4.59
CA ASN A 115 10.10 6.32 -4.47
C ASN A 115 9.16 5.55 -3.52
N THR A 116 8.74 6.19 -2.42
CA THR A 116 7.79 5.59 -1.47
C THR A 116 6.38 5.48 -2.05
N LEU A 117 5.92 6.49 -2.80
CA LEU A 117 4.64 6.44 -3.54
C LEU A 117 4.60 5.26 -4.51
N VAL A 118 5.64 5.12 -5.34
CA VAL A 118 5.78 4.01 -6.30
C VAL A 118 5.79 2.67 -5.57
N TYR A 119 6.59 2.55 -4.50
CA TYR A 119 6.67 1.35 -3.69
C TYR A 119 5.32 0.95 -3.10
N LEU A 120 4.57 1.89 -2.52
CA LEU A 120 3.27 1.61 -1.90
C LEU A 120 2.24 1.15 -2.95
N ASN A 121 2.19 1.83 -4.08
CA ASN A 121 1.24 1.50 -5.14
C ASN A 121 1.56 0.17 -5.84
N LEU A 122 2.81 -0.30 -5.79
CA LEU A 122 3.23 -1.60 -6.31
C LEU A 122 3.17 -2.75 -5.28
N ASN A 123 2.85 -2.48 -4.01
CA ASN A 123 2.71 -3.55 -3.01
C ASN A 123 1.75 -4.67 -3.41
N PRO A 124 0.56 -4.39 -3.98
CA PRO A 124 -0.36 -5.44 -4.42
C PRO A 124 0.22 -6.31 -5.55
N VAL A 125 0.98 -5.70 -6.47
CA VAL A 125 1.69 -6.43 -7.54
C VAL A 125 2.78 -7.31 -6.95
N LYS A 126 3.62 -6.76 -6.07
CA LYS A 126 4.70 -7.50 -5.38
C LYS A 126 4.16 -8.67 -4.55
N ALA A 127 2.98 -8.51 -3.95
CA ALA A 127 2.30 -9.57 -3.22
C ALA A 127 1.57 -10.59 -4.12
N GLY A 128 1.55 -10.38 -5.44
CA GLY A 128 0.88 -11.23 -6.41
C GLY A 128 -0.65 -11.19 -6.33
N LEU A 129 -1.23 -10.13 -5.78
CA LEU A 129 -2.68 -9.98 -5.65
C LEU A 129 -3.31 -9.46 -6.95
N VAL A 130 -2.60 -8.62 -7.67
CA VAL A 130 -2.96 -8.10 -8.99
C VAL A 130 -1.73 -8.04 -9.87
N TYR A 131 -1.94 -7.96 -11.17
CA TYR A 131 -0.87 -7.76 -12.15
C TYR A 131 -0.59 -6.27 -12.40
N ASP A 132 -1.63 -5.49 -12.54
CA ASP A 132 -1.56 -4.05 -12.72
C ASP A 132 -2.04 -3.34 -11.45
N PRO A 133 -1.29 -2.36 -10.91
CA PRO A 133 -1.70 -1.66 -9.70
C PRO A 133 -3.05 -0.95 -9.84
N LYS A 134 -3.48 -0.61 -11.06
CA LYS A 134 -4.82 -0.01 -11.31
C LYS A 134 -5.98 -0.96 -10.96
N ASP A 135 -5.72 -2.28 -10.97
CA ASP A 135 -6.73 -3.30 -10.66
C ASP A 135 -6.91 -3.50 -9.15
N TRP A 136 -6.08 -2.82 -8.31
CA TRP A 136 -6.21 -2.85 -6.87
C TRP A 136 -6.99 -1.63 -6.36
N ALA A 137 -8.28 -1.81 -6.16
CA ALA A 137 -9.20 -0.74 -5.74
C ALA A 137 -8.89 -0.14 -4.36
N TRP A 138 -8.04 -0.79 -3.56
CA TRP A 138 -7.73 -0.41 -2.16
C TRP A 138 -6.40 0.33 -2.04
N SER A 139 -6.05 1.11 -3.06
CA SER A 139 -4.89 2.01 -3.07
C SER A 139 -5.25 3.33 -3.72
N SER A 140 -4.43 4.35 -3.46
CA SER A 140 -4.55 5.67 -4.09
C SER A 140 -4.00 5.73 -5.52
N TYR A 141 -3.51 4.62 -6.10
CA TYR A 141 -2.88 4.64 -7.43
C TYR A 141 -3.75 5.28 -8.50
N ASN A 142 -5.04 4.90 -8.55
CA ASN A 142 -5.98 5.40 -9.55
C ASN A 142 -6.20 6.91 -9.46
N THR A 143 -6.09 7.51 -8.27
CA THR A 143 -6.15 8.96 -8.09
C THR A 143 -4.98 9.68 -8.75
N TYR A 144 -3.80 9.03 -8.81
CA TYR A 144 -2.61 9.59 -9.41
C TYR A 144 -2.56 9.52 -10.95
N ILE A 145 -3.30 8.60 -11.55
CA ILE A 145 -3.27 8.38 -13.00
C ILE A 145 -4.55 8.83 -13.72
N ASN A 146 -5.58 9.25 -12.98
CA ASN A 146 -6.86 9.63 -13.55
C ASN A 146 -7.58 10.68 -12.69
N ASP A 147 -7.65 11.91 -13.17
CA ASP A 147 -8.30 13.04 -12.50
C ASP A 147 -9.78 12.79 -12.19
N SER A 148 -10.44 11.92 -12.95
CA SER A 148 -11.85 11.58 -12.74
C SER A 148 -12.09 10.61 -11.60
N LEU A 149 -11.05 9.96 -11.08
CA LEU A 149 -11.12 8.92 -10.04
C LEU A 149 -10.57 9.40 -8.69
N GLN A 150 -10.87 10.66 -8.32
CA GLN A 150 -10.46 11.19 -7.03
C GLN A 150 -11.19 10.48 -5.89
N ASP A 151 -10.41 9.88 -4.99
CA ASP A 151 -10.92 9.39 -3.71
C ASP A 151 -11.06 10.55 -2.69
N LYS A 152 -11.71 10.25 -1.53
CA LYS A 152 -11.96 11.27 -0.49
C LYS A 152 -10.79 11.42 0.49
N ILE A 153 -9.72 10.66 0.34
CA ILE A 153 -8.64 10.55 1.31
C ILE A 153 -7.36 11.14 0.77
N THR A 154 -7.02 10.87 -0.50
CA THR A 154 -5.75 11.24 -1.11
C THR A 154 -5.70 12.74 -1.42
N ASP A 155 -4.65 13.38 -0.92
CA ASP A 155 -4.20 14.70 -1.37
C ASP A 155 -3.03 14.49 -2.33
N LEU A 156 -2.95 15.28 -3.38
CA LEU A 156 -1.77 15.27 -4.23
C LEU A 156 -0.62 16.01 -3.51
N PRO A 157 0.58 15.42 -3.45
CA PRO A 157 1.74 16.09 -2.87
C PRO A 157 2.22 17.24 -3.76
N PRO A 158 3.02 18.19 -3.24
CA PRO A 158 3.48 19.39 -3.94
C PRO A 158 4.10 19.12 -5.31
N CYS A 159 4.86 18.02 -5.47
CA CYS A 159 5.44 17.63 -6.76
C CYS A 159 4.41 17.37 -7.88
N PHE A 160 3.15 17.08 -7.56
CA PHE A 160 2.07 16.93 -8.52
C PHE A 160 1.27 18.22 -8.74
N THR A 161 1.31 19.15 -7.79
CA THR A 161 0.56 20.42 -7.86
C THR A 161 1.37 21.55 -8.50
N GLY A 162 2.69 21.33 -8.74
CA GLY A 162 3.60 22.33 -9.30
C GLY A 162 4.04 23.37 -8.28
N GLU A 163 3.93 23.08 -6.99
CA GLU A 163 4.41 23.93 -5.89
C GLU A 163 5.89 23.72 -5.59
N ASP A 164 6.48 22.63 -6.08
CA ASP A 164 7.89 22.28 -5.95
C ASP A 164 8.65 22.41 -7.27
N ASP A 165 9.98 22.33 -7.21
CA ASP A 165 10.88 22.43 -8.36
C ASP A 165 10.70 21.28 -9.38
N ILE A 166 10.19 20.12 -8.94
CA ILE A 166 9.91 18.97 -9.78
C ILE A 166 8.40 18.91 -10.04
N GLN A 167 7.99 19.23 -11.26
CA GLN A 167 6.61 19.04 -11.69
C GLN A 167 6.44 17.64 -12.26
N MET A 168 5.76 16.78 -11.50
CA MET A 168 5.45 15.41 -11.92
C MET A 168 4.12 15.36 -12.66
N SER A 169 4.16 15.01 -13.95
CA SER A 169 2.93 14.72 -14.70
C SER A 169 2.38 13.32 -14.35
N GLN A 170 1.09 13.14 -14.52
CA GLN A 170 0.45 11.81 -14.37
C GLN A 170 1.08 10.77 -15.29
N GLU A 171 1.38 11.14 -16.53
CA GLU A 171 2.03 10.28 -17.51
C GLU A 171 3.44 9.86 -17.06
N TYR A 172 4.24 10.81 -16.56
CA TYR A 172 5.58 10.49 -16.04
C TYR A 172 5.49 9.53 -14.84
N TYR A 173 4.59 9.80 -13.89
CA TYR A 173 4.39 8.91 -12.74
C TYR A 173 3.93 7.51 -13.16
N GLN A 174 2.99 7.43 -14.09
CA GLN A 174 2.52 6.15 -14.63
C GLN A 174 3.66 5.36 -15.27
N ASN A 175 4.49 6.00 -16.08
CA ASN A 175 5.66 5.35 -16.71
C ASN A 175 6.66 4.86 -15.67
N LEU A 176 6.96 5.66 -14.64
CA LEU A 176 7.84 5.27 -13.55
C LEU A 176 7.31 4.03 -12.79
N VAL A 177 6.02 3.98 -12.51
CA VAL A 177 5.38 2.82 -11.88
C VAL A 177 5.44 1.59 -12.79
N LEU A 178 5.22 1.75 -14.10
CA LEU A 178 5.29 0.65 -15.07
C LEU A 178 6.71 0.07 -15.17
N GLU A 179 7.74 0.90 -15.22
CA GLU A 179 9.14 0.49 -15.22
C GLU A 179 9.48 -0.31 -13.95
N ARG A 180 9.15 0.21 -12.79
CA ARG A 180 9.36 -0.49 -11.51
C ARG A 180 8.58 -1.79 -11.40
N ARG A 181 7.38 -1.84 -11.95
CA ARG A 181 6.59 -3.07 -12.04
C ARG A 181 7.34 -4.14 -12.84
N GLN A 182 7.92 -3.77 -13.98
CA GLN A 182 8.69 -4.70 -14.80
C GLN A 182 9.89 -5.26 -14.03
N GLU A 183 10.65 -4.42 -13.35
CA GLU A 183 11.76 -4.85 -12.49
C GLU A 183 11.33 -5.85 -11.41
N ILE A 184 10.21 -5.57 -10.71
CA ILE A 184 9.67 -6.47 -9.69
C ILE A 184 9.34 -7.85 -10.28
N ILE A 185 8.71 -7.87 -11.46
CA ILE A 185 8.30 -9.10 -12.14
C ILE A 185 9.51 -9.89 -12.61
N ILE A 186 10.50 -9.23 -13.21
CA ILE A 186 11.74 -9.86 -13.67
C ILE A 186 12.49 -10.47 -12.49
N ASN A 187 12.68 -9.71 -11.41
CA ASN A 187 13.35 -10.19 -10.21
C ASN A 187 12.62 -11.39 -9.59
N PHE A 188 11.29 -11.34 -9.52
CA PHE A 188 10.49 -12.47 -9.05
C PHE A 188 10.71 -13.73 -9.91
N LEU A 189 10.67 -13.61 -11.24
CA LEU A 189 10.87 -14.74 -12.15
C LEU A 189 12.28 -15.31 -12.05
N PHE A 190 13.27 -14.46 -11.84
CA PHE A 190 14.66 -14.86 -11.59
C PHE A 190 14.78 -15.63 -10.27
N GLU A 191 14.28 -15.09 -9.17
CA GLU A 191 14.30 -15.73 -7.86
C GLU A 191 13.58 -17.10 -7.83
N GLN A 192 12.53 -17.25 -8.65
CA GLN A 192 11.82 -18.52 -8.80
C GLN A 192 12.47 -19.49 -9.81
N GLY A 193 13.59 -19.10 -10.45
CA GLY A 193 14.32 -19.91 -11.40
C GLY A 193 13.67 -20.07 -12.79
N PHE A 194 12.69 -19.23 -13.13
CA PHE A 194 12.05 -19.24 -14.46
C PHE A 194 12.89 -18.56 -15.53
N ILE A 195 13.78 -17.65 -15.13
CA ILE A 195 14.75 -16.98 -16.02
C ILE A 195 16.13 -17.02 -15.37
N LYS A 196 17.18 -16.89 -16.18
CA LYS A 196 18.56 -16.82 -15.74
C LYS A 196 19.07 -15.39 -15.73
N GLU A 197 20.16 -15.12 -14.99
CA GLU A 197 20.79 -13.81 -14.87
C GLU A 197 21.26 -13.24 -16.23
N ASP A 198 21.64 -14.11 -17.17
CA ASP A 198 22.06 -13.78 -18.53
C ASP A 198 20.90 -13.66 -19.54
N THR A 199 19.65 -13.74 -19.06
CA THR A 199 18.48 -13.61 -19.94
C THR A 199 18.39 -12.19 -20.46
N ILE A 200 18.77 -12.00 -21.74
CA ILE A 200 18.70 -10.69 -22.40
C ILE A 200 17.23 -10.35 -22.69
N ILE A 201 16.76 -9.29 -22.07
CA ILE A 201 15.40 -8.74 -22.29
C ILE A 201 15.54 -7.54 -23.21
N ASN A 202 15.64 -7.81 -24.52
CA ASN A 202 15.96 -6.84 -25.54
C ASN A 202 14.80 -6.51 -26.49
N SER A 203 13.59 -7.03 -26.22
CA SER A 203 12.42 -6.74 -27.04
C SER A 203 11.15 -6.63 -26.21
N GLN A 204 10.19 -5.82 -26.68
CA GLN A 204 8.85 -5.71 -26.06
C GLN A 204 8.14 -7.06 -26.04
N GLU A 205 8.32 -7.89 -27.04
CA GLU A 205 7.74 -9.23 -27.11
C GLU A 205 8.25 -10.11 -25.97
N LYS A 206 9.54 -10.06 -25.65
CA LYS A 206 10.12 -10.80 -24.54
C LYS A 206 9.57 -10.32 -23.19
N VAL A 207 9.43 -9.03 -23.02
CA VAL A 207 8.77 -8.45 -21.81
C VAL A 207 7.34 -8.98 -21.68
N LEU A 208 6.53 -8.95 -22.75
CA LEU A 208 5.18 -9.46 -22.72
C LEU A 208 5.11 -10.93 -22.33
N GLN A 209 5.96 -11.79 -22.89
CA GLN A 209 6.04 -13.21 -22.53
C GLN A 209 6.35 -13.41 -21.04
N LEU A 210 7.27 -12.64 -20.48
CA LEU A 210 7.61 -12.70 -19.06
C LEU A 210 6.46 -12.22 -18.17
N LEU A 211 5.73 -11.20 -18.59
CA LEU A 211 4.55 -10.71 -17.92
C LEU A 211 3.42 -11.74 -17.89
N GLU A 212 3.15 -12.41 -19.01
CA GLU A 212 2.19 -13.51 -19.10
C GLU A 212 2.57 -14.69 -18.21
N LEU A 213 3.84 -15.06 -18.20
CA LEU A 213 4.35 -16.10 -17.31
C LEU A 213 4.14 -15.74 -15.83
N TYR A 214 4.44 -14.50 -15.45
CA TYR A 214 4.19 -14.00 -14.10
C TYR A 214 2.72 -14.10 -13.71
N GLN A 215 1.81 -13.63 -14.58
CA GLN A 215 0.36 -13.73 -14.34
C GLN A 215 -0.09 -15.18 -14.11
N LYS A 216 0.39 -16.11 -14.94
CA LYS A 216 0.07 -17.53 -14.81
C LYS A 216 0.51 -18.11 -13.47
N ILE A 217 1.74 -17.79 -13.05
CA ILE A 217 2.30 -18.26 -11.76
C ILE A 217 1.51 -17.67 -10.59
N GLN A 218 1.21 -16.37 -10.63
CA GLN A 218 0.48 -15.72 -9.55
C GLN A 218 -0.96 -16.20 -9.44
N SER A 219 -1.65 -16.41 -10.57
CA SER A 219 -3.00 -16.99 -10.59
C SER A 219 -3.03 -18.37 -9.94
N GLN A 220 -2.01 -19.19 -10.20
CA GLN A 220 -1.90 -20.52 -9.62
C GLN A 220 -1.63 -20.48 -8.11
N LYS A 221 -0.68 -19.62 -7.68
CA LYS A 221 -0.41 -19.39 -6.24
C LYS A 221 -1.63 -18.86 -5.50
N TRP A 222 -2.41 -17.98 -6.12
CA TRP A 222 -3.63 -17.42 -5.53
C TRP A 222 -4.69 -18.50 -5.35
N THR A 223 -4.91 -19.34 -6.37
CA THR A 223 -5.83 -20.49 -6.32
C THR A 223 -5.43 -21.47 -5.22
N ASP A 224 -4.14 -21.84 -5.14
CA ASP A 224 -3.60 -22.71 -4.10
C ASP A 224 -3.76 -22.12 -2.70
N SER A 225 -3.56 -20.80 -2.55
CA SER A 225 -3.72 -20.11 -1.27
C SER A 225 -5.16 -20.07 -0.79
N ILE A 226 -6.12 -19.88 -1.71
CA ILE A 226 -7.56 -19.93 -1.40
C ILE A 226 -7.97 -21.34 -1.03
N THR A 227 -7.48 -22.34 -1.74
CA THR A 227 -7.80 -23.76 -1.47
C THR A 227 -7.27 -24.17 -0.10
N LYS A 228 -6.04 -23.75 0.27
CA LYS A 228 -5.46 -23.97 1.61
C LYS A 228 -6.18 -23.19 2.73
N ARG A 229 -6.82 -22.05 2.42
CA ARG A 229 -7.57 -21.22 3.38
C ARG A 229 -9.03 -21.71 3.60
N ARG A 230 -9.52 -22.65 2.80
CA ARG A 230 -10.91 -23.14 2.83
C ARG A 230 -11.12 -24.42 3.65
N THR A 231 -10.26 -24.76 4.58
CA THR A 231 -10.60 -25.77 5.60
C THR A 231 -11.37 -25.08 6.74
N PRO A 232 -12.69 -25.31 6.86
CA PRO A 232 -13.55 -24.61 7.84
C PRO A 232 -13.34 -25.07 9.29
N GLU A 233 -12.42 -25.99 9.57
CA GLU A 233 -12.33 -26.68 10.85
C GLU A 233 -11.42 -26.01 11.91
N GLU A 234 -10.77 -24.88 11.59
CA GLU A 234 -9.87 -24.21 12.55
C GLU A 234 -10.47 -22.95 13.22
N PHE A 235 -11.78 -22.70 13.09
CA PHE A 235 -12.45 -21.55 13.71
C PHE A 235 -13.71 -21.93 14.52
N LEU A 236 -13.70 -23.09 15.15
CA LEU A 236 -14.66 -23.43 16.21
C LEU A 236 -14.02 -23.39 17.58
#